data_c0c6740afbddd8f95f2676f17ce7dfa5
#
_entry.id   c0c6740afbddd8f95f2676f17ce7dfa5
#
_cell.length_a   1.000
_cell.length_b   1.000
_cell.length_c   1.000
_cell.angle_alpha   90.00
_cell.angle_beta   90.00
_cell.angle_gamma   90.00
#
_symmetry.space_group_name_H-M   'P 1'
#
loop_
_entity.id
_entity.type
_entity.pdbx_description
1 polymer ?
#
loop_
_entity_poly.entity_id
_entity_poly.type
_entity_poly.pdbx_seq_one_letter_code
_entity_poly.pdbx_strand_id
1 'polypeptide(L)'
;VNIDSHYSLKLWEFYVKQMKTLLKPASDTPRFAIYFAPEIDSKLHSIGSQWLGRDSSSGKPIKQPYIKGISSSYFCSVTKTPRRYGFHATLKAPFRLNKEFTLKDLCSKTQRLSALNKPFSIDLKVQEFGNFIALMMDPNEQKMQNLASKLVENLDQFRAPLHQEEIDKRRTSTLTNSEDRNLLNWGYPYIFNDFRFHITLTERIQVRSDREFIASGASSHFSKSLDNATTVSSISLFFQESSKADFLQIQQFTLGK
;
A
#
# COMPACT_ATOMS: atom_id res chain seq x y z
N VAL A 1 -10.64 -17.04 19.94
CA VAL A 1 -11.20 -17.58 18.70
C VAL A 1 -10.02 -17.80 17.78
N ASN A 2 -9.68 -19.08 17.52
CA ASN A 2 -8.61 -19.51 16.64
C ASN A 2 -8.94 -19.09 15.22
N ILE A 3 -8.24 -18.09 14.71
CA ILE A 3 -8.22 -17.77 13.28
C ILE A 3 -7.19 -18.71 12.66
N ASP A 4 -7.62 -19.47 11.67
CA ASP A 4 -6.90 -20.52 10.97
C ASP A 4 -5.40 -20.22 10.75
N SER A 5 -4.58 -20.67 11.68
CA SER A 5 -3.12 -20.69 11.58
C SER A 5 -2.63 -21.59 10.42
N HIS A 6 -3.49 -22.46 9.90
CA HIS A 6 -3.16 -23.42 8.84
C HIS A 6 -3.08 -22.81 7.44
N TYR A 7 -3.90 -21.78 7.14
CA TYR A 7 -3.84 -21.08 5.84
C TYR A 7 -2.62 -20.16 5.76
N SER A 8 -2.29 -19.50 6.85
CA SER A 8 -1.10 -18.66 6.98
C SER A 8 0.19 -19.47 6.85
N LEU A 9 0.27 -20.66 7.49
CA LEU A 9 1.46 -21.52 7.44
C LEU A 9 1.71 -22.11 6.05
N LYS A 10 0.67 -22.57 5.33
CA LYS A 10 0.84 -23.16 3.99
C LYS A 10 1.25 -22.12 2.93
N LEU A 11 0.69 -20.91 2.99
CA LEU A 11 1.16 -19.78 2.19
C LEU A 11 2.61 -19.39 2.56
N TRP A 12 2.93 -19.41 3.82
CA TRP A 12 4.27 -19.19 4.34
C TRP A 12 5.28 -20.22 3.82
N GLU A 13 4.99 -21.52 3.92
CA GLU A 13 5.87 -22.58 3.42
C GLU A 13 6.04 -22.53 1.90
N PHE A 14 4.99 -22.21 1.16
CA PHE A 14 5.05 -22.02 -0.28
C PHE A 14 5.99 -20.86 -0.66
N TYR A 15 5.90 -19.69 0.01
CA TYR A 15 6.76 -18.54 -0.27
C TYR A 15 8.20 -18.76 0.20
N VAL A 16 8.42 -19.39 1.35
CA VAL A 16 9.77 -19.71 1.85
C VAL A 16 10.47 -20.73 0.93
N LYS A 17 9.74 -21.66 0.34
CA LYS A 17 10.29 -22.64 -0.60
C LYS A 17 10.67 -22.01 -1.94
N GLN A 18 9.93 -21.01 -2.42
CA GLN A 18 10.29 -20.24 -3.61
C GLN A 18 11.50 -19.33 -3.38
N MET A 19 11.66 -18.76 -2.17
CA MET A 19 12.79 -17.88 -1.85
C MET A 19 14.15 -18.57 -1.86
N LYS A 20 14.21 -19.89 -1.74
CA LYS A 20 15.49 -20.65 -1.77
C LYS A 20 16.11 -20.82 -3.15
N THR A 21 15.49 -20.38 -4.22
CA THR A 21 15.90 -20.78 -5.59
C THR A 21 16.29 -19.62 -6.49
N LEU A 22 16.78 -18.44 -6.03
CA LEU A 22 17.06 -17.40 -7.01
C LEU A 22 18.24 -16.49 -6.66
N LEU A 23 19.37 -16.75 -7.32
CA LEU A 23 20.31 -15.72 -7.78
C LEU A 23 19.67 -15.01 -8.99
N LYS A 24 18.78 -14.04 -8.75
CA LYS A 24 18.16 -13.21 -9.80
C LYS A 24 18.87 -11.85 -9.92
N PRO A 25 18.86 -11.20 -11.11
CA PRO A 25 19.35 -9.84 -11.28
C PRO A 25 18.70 -8.88 -10.27
N ALA A 26 19.40 -7.83 -9.87
CA ALA A 26 18.93 -6.87 -8.85
C ALA A 26 17.57 -6.23 -9.16
N SER A 27 17.22 -6.09 -10.45
CA SER A 27 15.91 -5.59 -10.91
C SER A 27 14.75 -6.56 -10.71
N ASP A 28 15.02 -7.81 -10.37
CA ASP A 28 14.01 -8.89 -10.28
C ASP A 28 13.95 -9.53 -8.88
N THR A 29 14.49 -8.84 -7.87
CA THR A 29 14.46 -9.31 -6.49
C THR A 29 13.12 -9.01 -5.81
N PRO A 30 12.65 -9.91 -4.91
CA PRO A 30 11.43 -9.69 -4.13
C PRO A 30 11.47 -8.40 -3.32
N ARG A 31 10.31 -7.74 -3.20
CA ARG A 31 10.14 -6.54 -2.39
C ARG A 31 9.05 -6.73 -1.36
N PHE A 32 9.25 -6.05 -0.23
CA PHE A 32 8.29 -5.99 0.87
C PHE A 32 7.86 -4.54 1.10
N ALA A 33 6.65 -4.34 1.59
CA ALA A 33 6.15 -3.03 1.96
C ALA A 33 5.26 -3.13 3.20
N ILE A 34 5.21 -2.08 4.01
CA ILE A 34 4.23 -1.98 5.10
C ILE A 34 3.18 -0.96 4.71
N TYR A 35 1.95 -1.39 4.65
CA TYR A 35 0.81 -0.61 4.22
C TYR A 35 -0.29 -0.59 5.28
N PHE A 36 -1.07 0.47 5.30
CA PHE A 36 -2.43 0.39 5.78
C PHE A 36 -3.28 -0.25 4.68
N ALA A 37 -3.94 -1.33 5.02
CA ALA A 37 -5.03 -1.90 4.24
C ALA A 37 -6.19 -2.16 5.20
N PRO A 38 -7.45 -1.87 4.80
CA PRO A 38 -8.59 -2.19 5.65
C PRO A 38 -8.64 -3.68 5.98
N GLU A 39 -9.27 -4.03 7.10
CA GLU A 39 -9.48 -5.44 7.48
C GLU A 39 -10.14 -6.21 6.33
N ILE A 40 -9.66 -7.43 6.08
CA ILE A 40 -10.07 -8.25 4.91
C ILE A 40 -11.59 -8.45 4.88
N ASP A 41 -12.23 -8.60 6.05
CA ASP A 41 -13.68 -8.78 6.18
C ASP A 41 -14.46 -7.46 6.16
N SER A 42 -13.78 -6.32 6.05
CA SER A 42 -14.45 -5.03 6.06
C SER A 42 -15.11 -4.70 4.73
N LYS A 43 -16.20 -3.92 4.81
CA LYS A 43 -16.87 -3.40 3.63
C LYS A 43 -15.94 -2.50 2.79
N LEU A 44 -15.08 -1.73 3.45
CA LEU A 44 -14.14 -0.84 2.75
C LEU A 44 -13.11 -1.64 1.95
N HIS A 45 -12.60 -2.76 2.48
CA HIS A 45 -11.71 -3.67 1.72
C HIS A 45 -12.41 -4.23 0.48
N SER A 46 -13.63 -4.75 0.65
CA SER A 46 -14.40 -5.35 -0.45
C SER A 46 -14.68 -4.34 -1.57
N ILE A 47 -15.16 -3.14 -1.23
CA ILE A 47 -15.48 -2.08 -2.19
C ILE A 47 -14.22 -1.53 -2.85
N GLY A 48 -13.12 -1.35 -2.09
CA GLY A 48 -11.84 -0.89 -2.61
C GLY A 48 -11.21 -1.90 -3.59
N SER A 49 -11.26 -3.19 -3.25
CA SER A 49 -10.83 -4.28 -4.12
C SER A 49 -11.65 -4.35 -5.41
N GLN A 50 -12.97 -4.15 -5.29
CA GLN A 50 -13.87 -4.07 -6.46
C GLN A 50 -13.54 -2.86 -7.34
N TRP A 51 -13.31 -1.68 -6.76
CA TRP A 51 -12.92 -0.49 -7.51
C TRP A 51 -11.66 -0.74 -8.35
N LEU A 52 -10.64 -1.31 -7.74
CA LEU A 52 -9.39 -1.62 -8.43
C LEU A 52 -9.50 -2.82 -9.40
N GLY A 53 -10.48 -3.69 -9.20
CA GLY A 53 -10.68 -4.89 -10.02
C GLY A 53 -9.79 -6.08 -9.60
N ARG A 54 -9.26 -6.06 -8.37
CA ARG A 54 -8.45 -7.15 -7.81
C ARG A 54 -8.44 -7.09 -6.28
N ASP A 55 -8.57 -8.24 -5.65
CA ASP A 55 -8.31 -8.43 -4.23
C ASP A 55 -6.83 -8.77 -4.00
N SER A 56 -6.13 -7.93 -3.25
CA SER A 56 -4.71 -8.14 -2.95
C SER A 56 -4.45 -9.24 -1.91
N SER A 57 -5.44 -9.64 -1.13
CA SER A 57 -5.30 -10.72 -0.13
C SER A 57 -5.33 -12.11 -0.78
N SER A 58 -6.19 -12.30 -1.77
CA SER A 58 -6.31 -13.56 -2.51
C SER A 58 -5.59 -13.56 -3.86
N GLY A 59 -5.20 -12.39 -4.37
CA GLY A 59 -4.64 -12.20 -5.71
C GLY A 59 -5.67 -12.31 -6.84
N LYS A 60 -6.95 -12.56 -6.53
CA LYS A 60 -7.99 -12.84 -7.53
C LYS A 60 -8.52 -11.56 -8.20
N PRO A 61 -8.84 -11.62 -9.51
CA PRO A 61 -9.52 -10.53 -10.18
C PRO A 61 -10.96 -10.41 -9.69
N ILE A 62 -11.47 -9.17 -9.65
CA ILE A 62 -12.85 -8.83 -9.29
C ILE A 62 -13.41 -7.95 -10.39
N LYS A 63 -14.70 -8.14 -10.72
CA LYS A 63 -15.38 -7.28 -11.71
C LYS A 63 -15.47 -5.85 -11.16
N GLN A 64 -14.95 -4.89 -11.92
CA GLN A 64 -15.00 -3.47 -11.55
C GLN A 64 -16.44 -2.92 -11.65
N PRO A 65 -16.75 -1.84 -10.90
CA PRO A 65 -18.05 -1.17 -10.99
C PRO A 65 -18.22 -0.49 -12.34
N TYR A 66 -19.47 -0.30 -12.73
CA TYR A 66 -19.81 0.56 -13.85
C TYR A 66 -19.76 2.03 -13.43
N ILE A 67 -19.06 2.86 -14.18
CA ILE A 67 -18.99 4.31 -13.99
C ILE A 67 -19.73 4.98 -15.14
N LYS A 68 -20.82 5.70 -14.84
CA LYS A 68 -21.61 6.39 -15.87
C LYS A 68 -20.72 7.37 -16.65
N GLY A 69 -20.79 7.31 -17.98
CA GLY A 69 -20.01 8.18 -18.86
C GLY A 69 -18.57 7.73 -19.12
N ILE A 70 -18.10 6.65 -18.49
CA ILE A 70 -16.75 6.11 -18.66
C ILE A 70 -16.82 4.69 -19.20
N SER A 71 -16.09 4.39 -20.27
CA SER A 71 -16.03 3.03 -20.79
C SER A 71 -15.27 2.11 -19.83
N SER A 72 -15.70 0.84 -19.74
CA SER A 72 -15.05 -0.15 -18.87
C SER A 72 -13.57 -0.36 -19.22
N SER A 73 -13.21 -0.29 -20.50
CA SER A 73 -11.82 -0.41 -20.96
C SER A 73 -10.95 0.76 -20.48
N TYR A 74 -11.47 1.97 -20.58
CA TYR A 74 -10.77 3.16 -20.10
C TYR A 74 -10.65 3.13 -18.56
N PHE A 75 -11.72 2.80 -17.84
CA PHE A 75 -11.67 2.66 -16.39
C PHE A 75 -10.66 1.59 -15.95
N CYS A 76 -10.63 0.46 -16.65
CA CYS A 76 -9.64 -0.58 -16.44
C CYS A 76 -8.19 -0.08 -16.65
N SER A 77 -7.96 0.77 -17.66
CA SER A 77 -6.64 1.33 -17.96
C SER A 77 -6.17 2.31 -16.90
N VAL A 78 -7.02 3.23 -16.45
CA VAL A 78 -6.64 4.24 -15.44
C VAL A 78 -6.54 3.68 -14.01
N THR A 79 -6.96 2.45 -13.78
CA THR A 79 -6.79 1.74 -12.51
C THR A 79 -5.69 0.68 -12.55
N LYS A 80 -4.95 0.55 -13.64
CA LYS A 80 -3.98 -0.53 -13.88
C LYS A 80 -2.84 -0.55 -12.84
N THR A 81 -2.19 0.58 -12.64
CA THR A 81 -1.07 0.67 -11.67
C THR A 81 -1.54 0.49 -10.23
N PRO A 82 -2.56 1.20 -9.70
CA PRO A 82 -3.03 0.97 -8.34
C PRO A 82 -3.54 -0.47 -8.11
N ARG A 83 -4.15 -1.12 -9.12
CA ARG A 83 -4.54 -2.54 -9.07
C ARG A 83 -3.38 -3.46 -8.73
N ARG A 84 -2.18 -3.21 -9.30
CA ARG A 84 -0.99 -4.02 -9.03
C ARG A 84 -0.55 -3.96 -7.56
N TYR A 85 -0.73 -2.82 -6.92
CA TYR A 85 -0.39 -2.63 -5.51
C TYR A 85 -1.50 -3.11 -4.56
N GLY A 86 -2.76 -3.17 -5.03
CA GLY A 86 -3.94 -3.43 -4.22
C GLY A 86 -4.46 -2.18 -3.52
N PHE A 87 -5.57 -2.33 -2.80
CA PHE A 87 -6.23 -1.22 -2.10
C PHE A 87 -5.52 -0.93 -0.77
N HIS A 88 -4.67 0.09 -0.74
CA HIS A 88 -3.77 0.37 0.37
C HIS A 88 -3.35 1.85 0.46
N ALA A 89 -2.87 2.26 1.63
CA ALA A 89 -2.04 3.45 1.79
C ALA A 89 -0.62 3.05 2.25
N THR A 90 0.40 3.69 1.69
CA THR A 90 1.80 3.38 1.98
C THR A 90 2.21 3.96 3.34
N LEU A 91 2.70 3.12 4.28
CA LEU A 91 3.33 3.53 5.53
C LEU A 91 4.85 3.38 5.46
N LYS A 92 5.35 2.29 4.89
CA LYS A 92 6.76 2.13 4.47
C LYS A 92 6.78 1.62 3.03
N ALA A 93 7.39 2.39 2.15
CA ALA A 93 7.46 2.12 0.72
C ALA A 93 8.15 0.77 0.42
N PRO A 94 7.89 0.18 -0.76
CA PRO A 94 8.51 -1.08 -1.15
C PRO A 94 10.03 -1.06 -1.08
N PHE A 95 10.60 -2.07 -0.42
CA PHE A 95 12.06 -2.25 -0.26
C PHE A 95 12.47 -3.71 -0.47
N ARG A 96 13.70 -3.94 -0.90
CA ARG A 96 14.34 -5.25 -0.92
C ARG A 96 14.82 -5.58 0.49
N LEU A 97 14.62 -6.83 0.93
CA LEU A 97 15.10 -7.25 2.24
C LEU A 97 16.63 -7.28 2.27
N ASN A 98 17.22 -6.70 3.29
CA ASN A 98 18.66 -6.79 3.56
C ASN A 98 19.01 -8.26 3.88
N LYS A 99 20.03 -8.78 3.22
CA LYS A 99 20.48 -10.19 3.30
C LYS A 99 20.84 -10.67 4.72
N GLU A 100 21.10 -9.75 5.63
CA GLU A 100 21.41 -10.06 7.03
C GLU A 100 20.17 -10.47 7.84
N PHE A 101 18.97 -10.25 7.29
CA PHE A 101 17.69 -10.52 7.97
C PHE A 101 16.83 -11.48 7.18
N THR A 102 16.00 -12.21 7.90
CA THR A 102 14.97 -13.08 7.34
C THR A 102 13.62 -12.39 7.32
N LEU A 103 12.68 -12.91 6.53
CA LEU A 103 11.28 -12.46 6.55
C LEU A 103 10.67 -12.65 7.95
N LYS A 104 11.07 -13.70 8.68
CA LYS A 104 10.62 -13.94 10.06
C LYS A 104 11.06 -12.81 11.00
N ASP A 105 12.26 -12.28 10.83
CA ASP A 105 12.76 -11.16 11.63
C ASP A 105 11.96 -9.89 11.35
N LEU A 106 11.68 -9.60 10.07
CA LEU A 106 10.84 -8.49 9.64
C LEU A 106 9.42 -8.61 10.24
N CYS A 107 8.78 -9.77 10.13
CA CYS A 107 7.46 -10.02 10.71
C CYS A 107 7.46 -9.85 12.23
N SER A 108 8.45 -10.43 12.92
CA SER A 108 8.56 -10.36 14.38
C SER A 108 8.76 -8.92 14.88
N LYS A 109 9.56 -8.12 14.16
CA LYS A 109 9.75 -6.70 14.49
C LYS A 109 8.49 -5.90 14.20
N THR A 110 7.84 -6.14 13.07
CA THR A 110 6.59 -5.46 12.69
C THR A 110 5.47 -5.75 13.69
N GLN A 111 5.33 -7.02 14.11
CA GLN A 111 4.37 -7.41 15.15
C GLN A 111 4.60 -6.68 16.48
N ARG A 112 5.86 -6.55 16.92
CA ARG A 112 6.18 -5.80 18.14
C ARG A 112 5.86 -4.31 17.99
N LEU A 113 6.16 -3.71 16.85
CA LEU A 113 5.86 -2.31 16.59
C LEU A 113 4.36 -2.05 16.53
N SER A 114 3.58 -2.92 15.88
CA SER A 114 2.12 -2.78 15.85
C SER A 114 1.51 -2.87 17.25
N ALA A 115 1.95 -3.80 18.07
CA ALA A 115 1.46 -3.97 19.44
C ALA A 115 1.72 -2.75 20.37
N LEU A 116 2.70 -1.90 20.05
CA LEU A 116 3.00 -0.67 20.78
C LEU A 116 2.14 0.54 20.36
N ASN A 117 1.31 0.42 19.34
CA ASN A 117 0.47 1.50 18.85
C ASN A 117 -1.00 1.13 19.03
N LYS A 118 -1.79 2.04 19.64
CA LYS A 118 -3.21 1.82 19.84
C LYS A 118 -4.00 2.04 18.55
N PRO A 119 -5.12 1.34 18.35
CA PRO A 119 -6.08 1.66 17.29
C PRO A 119 -6.58 3.10 17.39
N PHE A 120 -6.90 3.68 16.24
CA PHE A 120 -7.47 5.03 16.13
C PHE A 120 -8.37 5.11 14.90
N SER A 121 -9.21 6.14 14.85
CA SER A 121 -10.09 6.37 13.72
C SER A 121 -9.61 7.48 12.83
N ILE A 122 -9.89 7.36 11.53
CA ILE A 122 -9.60 8.36 10.50
C ILE A 122 -10.85 8.59 9.65
N ASP A 123 -11.09 9.83 9.24
CA ASP A 123 -12.11 10.16 8.27
C ASP A 123 -11.49 10.20 6.87
N LEU A 124 -12.10 9.48 5.94
CA LEU A 124 -11.62 9.37 4.57
C LEU A 124 -12.62 10.04 3.62
N LYS A 125 -12.08 10.77 2.66
CA LYS A 125 -12.86 11.39 1.58
C LYS A 125 -12.22 11.13 0.24
N VAL A 126 -13.06 10.96 -0.80
CA VAL A 126 -12.59 10.96 -2.20
C VAL A 126 -12.13 12.36 -2.56
N GLN A 127 -10.89 12.49 -2.99
CA GLN A 127 -10.32 13.78 -3.40
C GLN A 127 -9.47 13.63 -4.66
N GLU A 128 -9.38 14.69 -5.44
CA GLU A 128 -8.34 14.83 -6.45
C GLU A 128 -7.01 15.18 -5.75
N PHE A 129 -5.97 14.44 -6.07
CA PHE A 129 -4.62 14.71 -5.58
C PHE A 129 -3.68 14.89 -6.78
N GLY A 130 -3.43 16.15 -7.12
CA GLY A 130 -2.82 16.48 -8.40
C GLY A 130 -3.72 16.02 -9.57
N ASN A 131 -3.22 15.13 -10.42
CA ASN A 131 -3.95 14.63 -11.57
C ASN A 131 -4.50 13.20 -11.38
N PHE A 132 -4.59 12.68 -10.15
CA PHE A 132 -5.17 11.37 -9.86
C PHE A 132 -6.20 11.46 -8.72
N ILE A 133 -7.00 10.42 -8.55
CA ILE A 133 -8.03 10.34 -7.54
C ILE A 133 -7.55 9.40 -6.43
N ALA A 134 -7.78 9.79 -5.18
CA ALA A 134 -7.43 9.01 -4.00
C ALA A 134 -8.49 9.16 -2.88
N LEU A 135 -8.50 8.20 -1.95
CA LEU A 135 -9.07 8.45 -0.62
C LEU A 135 -7.98 9.12 0.23
N MET A 136 -8.31 10.26 0.79
CA MET A 136 -7.41 11.03 1.64
C MET A 136 -8.03 11.26 3.01
N MET A 137 -7.20 11.43 4.02
CA MET A 137 -7.66 11.84 5.35
C MET A 137 -8.04 13.32 5.36
N ASP A 138 -9.12 13.64 6.06
CA ASP A 138 -9.59 14.99 6.27
C ASP A 138 -10.29 15.11 7.64
N PRO A 139 -9.71 15.81 8.62
CA PRO A 139 -8.38 16.43 8.62
C PRO A 139 -7.22 15.42 8.64
N ASN A 140 -5.99 15.91 8.41
CA ASN A 140 -4.80 15.05 8.50
C ASN A 140 -4.59 14.58 9.96
N GLU A 141 -4.52 13.27 10.16
CA GLU A 141 -4.44 12.66 11.49
C GLU A 141 -2.97 12.46 11.91
N GLN A 142 -2.54 13.16 12.95
CA GLN A 142 -1.17 13.10 13.46
C GLN A 142 -0.76 11.68 13.91
N LYS A 143 -1.71 10.87 14.41
CA LYS A 143 -1.45 9.48 14.81
C LYS A 143 -1.00 8.63 13.63
N MET A 144 -1.60 8.86 12.43
CA MET A 144 -1.19 8.16 11.20
C MET A 144 0.23 8.55 10.77
N GLN A 145 0.55 9.84 10.81
CA GLN A 145 1.90 10.32 10.50
C GLN A 145 2.93 9.75 11.48
N ASN A 146 2.62 9.74 12.77
CA ASN A 146 3.48 9.17 13.80
C ASN A 146 3.69 7.66 13.61
N LEU A 147 2.63 6.92 13.25
CA LEU A 147 2.71 5.50 12.95
C LEU A 147 3.62 5.24 11.74
N ALA A 148 3.42 5.98 10.64
CA ALA A 148 4.24 5.86 9.44
C ALA A 148 5.72 6.17 9.73
N SER A 149 6.00 7.26 10.46
CA SER A 149 7.37 7.64 10.85
C SER A 149 8.06 6.56 11.68
N LYS A 150 7.38 6.04 12.72
CA LYS A 150 7.90 4.94 13.54
C LYS A 150 8.22 3.69 12.72
N LEU A 151 7.38 3.35 11.75
CA LEU A 151 7.59 2.20 10.86
C LEU A 151 8.78 2.42 9.91
N VAL A 152 8.93 3.62 9.37
CA VAL A 152 10.09 3.96 8.55
C VAL A 152 11.37 3.80 9.35
N GLU A 153 11.48 4.45 10.52
CA GLU A 153 12.68 4.46 11.36
C GLU A 153 13.06 3.06 11.87
N ASN A 154 12.09 2.36 12.47
CA ASN A 154 12.37 1.10 13.16
C ASN A 154 12.54 -0.11 12.24
N LEU A 155 12.07 -0.01 11.00
CA LEU A 155 12.21 -1.08 10.00
C LEU A 155 13.28 -0.77 8.95
N ASP A 156 14.03 0.34 9.06
CA ASP A 156 15.01 0.68 8.02
C ASP A 156 16.20 -0.28 7.96
N GLN A 157 16.59 -0.87 9.08
CA GLN A 157 17.62 -1.91 9.11
C GLN A 157 17.33 -3.11 8.20
N PHE A 158 16.04 -3.39 7.94
CA PHE A 158 15.61 -4.48 7.06
C PHE A 158 15.68 -4.13 5.58
N ARG A 159 15.90 -2.88 5.24
CA ARG A 159 15.96 -2.41 3.86
C ARG A 159 17.39 -2.56 3.31
N ALA A 160 17.53 -3.29 2.20
CA ALA A 160 18.77 -3.26 1.43
C ALA A 160 19.00 -1.86 0.83
N PRO A 161 20.24 -1.42 0.68
CA PRO A 161 20.56 -0.15 0.00
C PRO A 161 19.93 -0.07 -1.38
N LEU A 162 19.52 1.14 -1.80
CA LEU A 162 19.03 1.37 -3.15
C LEU A 162 20.18 1.20 -4.16
N HIS A 163 19.85 0.69 -5.34
CA HIS A 163 20.74 0.78 -6.49
C HIS A 163 20.65 2.17 -7.11
N GLN A 164 21.72 2.61 -7.81
CA GLN A 164 21.75 3.92 -8.45
C GLN A 164 20.56 4.14 -9.40
N GLU A 165 20.20 3.12 -10.18
CA GLU A 165 19.03 3.17 -11.08
C GLU A 165 17.71 3.45 -10.36
N GLU A 166 17.54 2.97 -9.11
CA GLU A 166 16.35 3.23 -8.31
C GLU A 166 16.31 4.69 -7.84
N ILE A 167 17.46 5.26 -7.49
CA ILE A 167 17.63 6.66 -7.11
C ILE A 167 17.33 7.55 -8.31
N ASP A 168 17.97 7.28 -9.46
CA ASP A 168 17.82 8.06 -10.69
C ASP A 168 16.36 8.06 -11.17
N LYS A 169 15.71 6.90 -11.12
CA LYS A 169 14.29 6.78 -11.43
C LYS A 169 13.39 7.64 -10.52
N ARG A 170 13.73 7.79 -9.25
CA ARG A 170 12.99 8.66 -8.32
C ARG A 170 13.23 10.14 -8.61
N ARG A 171 14.45 10.47 -9.00
CA ARG A 171 14.86 11.83 -9.36
C ARG A 171 14.35 12.32 -10.72
N THR A 172 13.69 11.46 -11.53
CA THR A 172 12.98 11.93 -12.74
C THR A 172 11.83 12.89 -12.40
N SER A 173 11.29 12.82 -11.18
CA SER A 173 10.42 13.86 -10.62
C SER A 173 11.29 14.91 -9.91
N THR A 174 10.93 16.18 -10.03
CA THR A 174 11.60 17.26 -9.27
C THR A 174 11.32 17.03 -7.78
N LEU A 175 12.35 16.66 -7.03
CA LEU A 175 12.30 16.51 -5.58
C LEU A 175 12.78 17.79 -4.90
N THR A 176 12.16 18.12 -3.77
CA THR A 176 12.70 19.13 -2.85
C THR A 176 13.96 18.63 -2.16
N ASN A 177 14.74 19.51 -1.55
CA ASN A 177 15.93 19.13 -0.77
C ASN A 177 15.59 18.16 0.39
N SER A 178 14.40 18.28 0.98
CA SER A 178 13.92 17.37 2.03
C SER A 178 13.65 15.98 1.46
N GLU A 179 12.88 15.92 0.38
CA GLU A 179 12.52 14.68 -0.30
C GLU A 179 13.75 13.93 -0.84
N ASP A 180 14.74 14.64 -1.38
CA ASP A 180 15.98 14.01 -1.86
C ASP A 180 16.81 13.44 -0.70
N ARG A 181 16.93 14.17 0.42
CA ARG A 181 17.56 13.63 1.64
C ARG A 181 16.83 12.41 2.17
N ASN A 182 15.49 12.43 2.18
CA ASN A 182 14.68 11.29 2.58
C ASN A 182 14.92 10.09 1.66
N LEU A 183 14.99 10.30 0.34
CA LEU A 183 15.29 9.26 -0.63
C LEU A 183 16.64 8.59 -0.34
N LEU A 184 17.69 9.39 -0.13
CA LEU A 184 19.04 8.88 0.09
C LEU A 184 19.17 8.14 1.42
N ASN A 185 18.62 8.70 2.50
CA ASN A 185 18.77 8.13 3.83
C ASN A 185 17.82 6.96 4.12
N TRP A 186 16.57 7.03 3.62
CA TRP A 186 15.49 6.10 3.98
C TRP A 186 14.90 5.34 2.79
N GLY A 187 15.39 5.59 1.59
CA GLY A 187 14.96 4.89 0.37
C GLY A 187 13.64 5.36 -0.25
N TYR A 188 13.01 6.41 0.31
CA TYR A 188 11.76 6.95 -0.21
C TYR A 188 11.61 8.44 0.12
N PRO A 189 11.18 9.30 -0.84
CA PRO A 189 11.14 10.74 -0.63
C PRO A 189 10.00 11.23 0.27
N TYR A 190 8.82 10.59 0.19
CA TYR A 190 7.58 11.09 0.80
C TYR A 190 7.32 10.46 2.17
N ILE A 191 8.19 10.79 3.14
CA ILE A 191 8.13 10.31 4.53
C ILE A 191 8.25 11.48 5.50
N PHE A 192 7.98 11.23 6.78
CA PHE A 192 8.03 12.22 7.85
C PHE A 192 7.17 13.46 7.52
N ASN A 193 7.73 14.65 7.46
CA ASN A 193 7.01 15.88 7.16
C ASN A 193 6.47 15.93 5.71
N ASP A 194 7.07 15.15 4.81
CA ASP A 194 6.63 15.04 3.42
C ASP A 194 5.59 13.92 3.22
N PHE A 195 5.26 13.17 4.30
CA PHE A 195 4.24 12.13 4.27
C PHE A 195 2.84 12.71 4.02
N ARG A 196 2.10 12.09 3.09
CA ARG A 196 0.69 12.40 2.84
C ARG A 196 -0.07 11.09 2.71
N PHE A 197 -0.96 10.83 3.66
CA PHE A 197 -1.79 9.63 3.59
C PHE A 197 -2.70 9.71 2.37
N HIS A 198 -2.68 8.67 1.55
CA HIS A 198 -3.60 8.50 0.44
C HIS A 198 -3.74 7.03 0.06
N ILE A 199 -4.95 6.61 -0.28
CA ILE A 199 -5.22 5.33 -0.95
C ILE A 199 -5.49 5.65 -2.41
N THR A 200 -4.58 5.27 -3.29
CA THR A 200 -4.64 5.61 -4.72
C THR A 200 -5.76 4.83 -5.41
N LEU A 201 -6.68 5.54 -6.04
CA LEU A 201 -7.81 4.97 -6.77
C LEU A 201 -7.56 4.91 -8.28
N THR A 202 -6.77 5.84 -8.83
CA THR A 202 -6.47 5.90 -10.26
C THR A 202 -5.01 6.25 -10.54
N GLU A 203 -4.55 5.99 -11.74
CA GLU A 203 -3.38 6.64 -12.33
C GLU A 203 -3.65 8.13 -12.56
N ARG A 204 -2.65 8.84 -13.09
CA ARG A 204 -2.82 10.24 -13.50
C ARG A 204 -3.76 10.32 -14.70
N ILE A 205 -4.83 11.11 -14.60
CA ILE A 205 -5.81 11.37 -15.63
C ILE A 205 -5.63 12.80 -16.10
N GLN A 206 -5.17 12.98 -17.34
CA GLN A 206 -4.85 14.30 -17.89
C GLN A 206 -6.11 15.11 -18.23
N VAL A 207 -7.12 14.45 -18.78
CA VAL A 207 -8.39 15.08 -19.17
C VAL A 207 -9.22 15.39 -17.93
N ARG A 208 -9.47 16.67 -17.69
CA ARG A 208 -10.18 17.15 -16.48
C ARG A 208 -11.60 16.59 -16.38
N SER A 209 -12.35 16.59 -17.46
CA SER A 209 -13.72 16.06 -17.48
C SER A 209 -13.78 14.58 -17.08
N ASP A 210 -12.86 13.77 -17.60
CA ASP A 210 -12.80 12.33 -17.24
C ASP A 210 -12.47 12.15 -15.76
N ARG A 211 -11.58 12.99 -15.24
CA ARG A 211 -11.19 12.97 -13.83
C ARG A 211 -12.38 13.33 -12.93
N GLU A 212 -13.16 14.36 -13.30
CA GLU A 212 -14.38 14.76 -12.60
C GLU A 212 -15.46 13.65 -12.64
N PHE A 213 -15.68 13.00 -13.77
CA PHE A 213 -16.59 11.85 -13.87
C PHE A 213 -16.15 10.68 -13.00
N ILE A 214 -14.88 10.33 -13.02
CA ILE A 214 -14.35 9.22 -12.21
C ILE A 214 -14.37 9.59 -10.73
N ALA A 215 -14.07 10.83 -10.34
CA ALA A 215 -14.15 11.30 -8.96
C ALA A 215 -15.59 11.23 -8.42
N SER A 216 -16.58 11.65 -9.23
CA SER A 216 -18.00 11.52 -8.90
C SER A 216 -18.42 10.05 -8.76
N GLY A 217 -17.97 9.19 -9.70
CA GLY A 217 -18.18 7.74 -9.62
C GLY A 217 -17.56 7.12 -8.37
N ALA A 218 -16.35 7.53 -8.00
CA ALA A 218 -15.69 7.10 -6.76
C ALA A 218 -16.47 7.55 -5.53
N SER A 219 -16.88 8.81 -5.46
CA SER A 219 -17.66 9.35 -4.35
C SER A 219 -18.95 8.57 -4.16
N SER A 220 -19.67 8.25 -5.24
CA SER A 220 -20.87 7.42 -5.20
C SER A 220 -20.57 5.97 -4.76
N HIS A 221 -19.50 5.36 -5.30
CA HIS A 221 -19.14 3.97 -5.01
C HIS A 221 -18.72 3.76 -3.55
N PHE A 222 -17.95 4.70 -3.00
CA PHE A 222 -17.45 4.62 -1.61
C PHE A 222 -18.40 5.21 -0.57
N SER A 223 -19.47 5.96 -0.94
CA SER A 223 -20.32 6.74 -0.03
C SER A 223 -20.66 5.99 1.25
N LYS A 224 -21.36 4.84 1.13
CA LYS A 224 -21.81 4.03 2.28
C LYS A 224 -20.68 3.43 3.13
N SER A 225 -19.45 3.42 2.64
CA SER A 225 -18.29 2.89 3.38
C SER A 225 -17.52 3.99 4.08
N LEU A 226 -17.78 5.24 3.71
CA LEU A 226 -17.16 6.44 4.25
C LEU A 226 -18.12 7.28 5.12
N ASP A 227 -19.37 6.81 5.34
CA ASP A 227 -20.35 7.46 6.22
C ASP A 227 -19.89 7.49 7.69
N ASN A 228 -19.01 6.58 8.06
CA ASN A 228 -18.44 6.50 9.40
C ASN A 228 -16.91 6.51 9.31
N ALA A 229 -16.29 6.97 10.40
CA ALA A 229 -14.84 6.93 10.54
C ALA A 229 -14.28 5.51 10.34
N THR A 230 -13.19 5.41 9.59
CA THR A 230 -12.48 4.15 9.39
C THR A 230 -11.54 3.87 10.55
N THR A 231 -11.69 2.72 11.19
CA THR A 231 -10.78 2.32 12.26
C THR A 231 -9.46 1.76 11.66
N VAL A 232 -8.35 2.32 12.10
CA VAL A 232 -7.01 1.78 11.85
C VAL A 232 -6.70 0.83 13.01
N SER A 233 -7.00 -0.45 12.82
CA SER A 233 -6.83 -1.52 13.81
C SER A 233 -5.63 -2.41 13.52
N SER A 234 -5.08 -2.33 12.31
CA SER A 234 -3.94 -3.13 11.88
C SER A 234 -3.09 -2.43 10.81
N ILE A 235 -1.90 -2.95 10.61
CA ILE A 235 -1.02 -2.68 9.48
C ILE A 235 -0.72 -3.98 8.75
N SER A 236 -0.34 -3.90 7.48
CA SER A 236 -0.21 -5.08 6.63
C SER A 236 1.15 -5.16 5.95
N LEU A 237 1.72 -6.36 5.92
CA LEU A 237 2.88 -6.69 5.12
C LEU A 237 2.43 -7.13 3.73
N PHE A 238 2.95 -6.46 2.74
CA PHE A 238 2.77 -6.80 1.34
C PHE A 238 4.07 -7.33 0.74
N PHE A 239 3.93 -8.26 -0.16
CA PHE A 239 5.02 -8.93 -0.87
C PHE A 239 4.83 -8.80 -2.37
N GLN A 240 5.93 -8.55 -3.08
CA GLN A 240 6.00 -8.57 -4.53
C GLN A 240 7.17 -9.46 -4.94
N GLU A 241 6.89 -10.51 -5.69
CA GLU A 241 7.89 -11.50 -6.09
C GLU A 241 8.95 -10.93 -7.05
N SER A 242 8.54 -10.07 -7.95
CA SER A 242 9.41 -9.41 -8.94
C SER A 242 8.86 -8.05 -9.32
N SER A 243 9.65 -7.22 -9.99
CA SER A 243 9.23 -5.87 -10.43
C SER A 243 8.00 -5.88 -11.35
N LYS A 244 7.70 -7.00 -12.01
CA LYS A 244 6.55 -7.18 -12.90
C LYS A 244 5.34 -7.81 -12.23
N ALA A 245 5.53 -8.48 -11.09
CA ALA A 245 4.45 -9.14 -10.35
C ALA A 245 3.55 -8.13 -9.63
N ASP A 246 2.36 -8.57 -9.26
CA ASP A 246 1.46 -7.83 -8.39
C ASP A 246 1.89 -7.96 -6.93
N PHE A 247 1.55 -6.97 -6.12
CA PHE A 247 1.69 -7.08 -4.67
C PHE A 247 0.56 -7.95 -4.09
N LEU A 248 0.94 -8.80 -3.14
CA LEU A 248 0.02 -9.62 -2.35
C LEU A 248 0.11 -9.22 -0.89
N GLN A 249 -1.02 -9.07 -0.23
CA GLN A 249 -1.10 -8.91 1.21
C GLN A 249 -0.86 -10.27 1.86
N ILE A 250 0.27 -10.45 2.54
CA ILE A 250 0.68 -11.75 3.08
C ILE A 250 0.45 -11.86 4.59
N GLN A 251 0.33 -10.75 5.31
CA GLN A 251 0.07 -10.76 6.74
C GLN A 251 -0.52 -9.44 7.23
N GLN A 252 -1.45 -9.49 8.20
CA GLN A 252 -1.89 -8.34 8.98
C GLN A 252 -1.34 -8.43 10.40
N PHE A 253 -1.01 -7.28 10.99
CA PHE A 253 -0.52 -7.14 12.36
C PHE A 253 -1.46 -6.20 13.10
N THR A 254 -2.20 -6.73 14.05
CA THR A 254 -3.13 -5.95 14.87
C THR A 254 -2.39 -4.94 15.73
N LEU A 255 -2.89 -3.72 15.83
CA LEU A 255 -2.40 -2.72 16.77
C LEU A 255 -2.75 -3.13 18.21
N GLY A 256 -1.98 -2.63 19.17
CA GLY A 256 -2.15 -2.94 20.58
C GLY A 256 -3.48 -2.41 21.16
N LYS A 257 -3.88 -2.98 22.30
CA LYS A 257 -5.10 -2.58 23.03
C LYS A 257 -4.89 -1.28 23.82
#